data_f9c8dc47a6e43eca5834649d329e053f
#
_entry.id   f9c8dc47a6e43eca5834649d329e053f
#
_cell.length_a   1.000
_cell.length_b   1.000
_cell.length_c   1.000
_cell.angle_alpha   90.00
_cell.angle_beta   90.00
_cell.angle_gamma   90.00
#
_symmetry.space_group_name_H-M   'P 1'
#
loop_
_entity.id
_entity.type
_entity.pdbx_description
1 polymer ?
#
loop_
_entity_poly.entity_id
_entity_poly.type
_entity_poly.pdbx_seq_one_letter_code
_entity_poly.pdbx_strand_id
1 'polypeptide(L)'
;MALHPQCAAFLAPGADAPELIDIPISVGRAGAYADLTVAGEITPNIEISNRFIPGETADLLVRIYRPPGQHLKNGLVYYHGGGWSYFSVDMYDAQLSALAALTDSVIVSVNYQKSPEHKFPIPHDDCFTGLKWTFANSQSLGIDDKRIGIGGDSAGGNLAAGVALRNRDEKIFPIAYQLLIYPCVGVDFETDSYN
;
A
#
# COMPACT_ATOMS: atom_id res chain seq x y z
N MET A 1 29.07 4.56 4.72
CA MET A 1 29.11 3.58 3.60
C MET A 1 28.85 4.34 2.31
N ALA A 2 29.59 4.11 1.22
CA ALA A 2 29.33 4.80 -0.06
C ALA A 2 28.04 4.28 -0.70
N LEU A 3 27.24 5.17 -1.28
CA LEU A 3 26.05 4.80 -2.05
C LEU A 3 26.45 4.00 -3.30
N HIS A 4 25.59 3.05 -3.70
CA HIS A 4 25.73 2.40 -4.99
C HIS A 4 25.65 3.46 -6.12
N PRO A 5 26.46 3.38 -7.19
CA PRO A 5 26.49 4.42 -8.23
C PRO A 5 25.13 4.74 -8.86
N GLN A 6 24.27 3.73 -9.06
CA GLN A 6 22.92 3.94 -9.57
C GLN A 6 22.01 4.71 -8.57
N CYS A 7 22.15 4.45 -7.27
CA CYS A 7 21.43 5.20 -6.24
C CYS A 7 21.92 6.65 -6.18
N ALA A 8 23.22 6.87 -6.25
CA ALA A 8 23.80 8.21 -6.30
C ALA A 8 23.31 9.00 -7.51
N ALA A 9 23.27 8.38 -8.70
CA ALA A 9 22.77 9.00 -9.92
C ALA A 9 21.27 9.33 -9.84
N PHE A 10 20.47 8.47 -9.22
CA PHE A 10 19.04 8.69 -8.99
C PHE A 10 18.77 9.86 -8.05
N LEU A 11 19.56 9.99 -6.98
CA LEU A 11 19.40 11.03 -5.96
C LEU A 11 19.99 12.39 -6.38
N ALA A 12 20.95 12.41 -7.31
CA ALA A 12 21.69 13.64 -7.70
C ALA A 12 20.78 14.80 -8.14
N PRO A 13 19.70 14.60 -8.94
CA PRO A 13 18.80 15.68 -9.34
C PRO A 13 18.05 16.36 -8.18
N GLY A 14 17.88 15.66 -7.07
CA GLY A 14 17.18 16.14 -5.87
C GLY A 14 18.11 16.61 -4.74
N ALA A 15 19.44 16.68 -4.97
CA ALA A 15 20.39 16.98 -3.92
C ALA A 15 20.19 18.36 -3.25
N ASP A 16 19.67 19.33 -4.01
CA ASP A 16 19.37 20.68 -3.53
C ASP A 16 17.87 20.93 -3.30
N ALA A 17 17.06 19.88 -3.33
CA ALA A 17 15.61 20.00 -3.08
C ALA A 17 15.36 20.33 -1.59
N PRO A 18 14.33 21.14 -1.28
CA PRO A 18 13.95 21.39 0.10
C PRO A 18 13.49 20.09 0.78
N GLU A 19 13.70 20.01 2.09
CA GLU A 19 13.19 18.88 2.89
C GLU A 19 11.67 18.79 2.77
N LEU A 20 11.12 17.56 2.78
CA LEU A 20 9.67 17.35 2.66
C LEU A 20 8.87 18.07 3.76
N ILE A 21 9.47 18.28 4.94
CA ILE A 21 8.84 18.97 6.05
C ILE A 21 8.70 20.48 5.80
N ASP A 22 9.52 21.05 4.92
CA ASP A 22 9.56 22.48 4.62
C ASP A 22 8.62 22.88 3.47
N ILE A 23 8.01 21.94 2.80
CA ILE A 23 7.08 22.20 1.69
C ILE A 23 5.63 21.94 2.10
N PRO A 24 4.66 22.73 1.60
CA PRO A 24 3.25 22.44 1.82
C PRO A 24 2.89 21.04 1.33
N ILE A 25 2.09 20.30 2.12
CA ILE A 25 1.72 18.91 1.81
C ILE A 25 1.09 18.75 0.41
N SER A 26 0.30 19.75 -0.03
CA SER A 26 -0.31 19.77 -1.36
C SER A 26 0.73 19.84 -2.48
N VAL A 27 1.83 20.58 -2.27
CA VAL A 27 2.93 20.69 -3.23
C VAL A 27 3.70 19.37 -3.31
N GLY A 28 4.01 18.77 -2.16
CA GLY A 28 4.66 17.46 -2.11
C GLY A 28 3.81 16.36 -2.75
N ARG A 29 2.50 16.37 -2.52
CA ARG A 29 1.56 15.43 -3.19
C ARG A 29 1.52 15.65 -4.71
N ALA A 30 1.45 16.89 -5.18
CA ALA A 30 1.48 17.20 -6.59
C ALA A 30 2.81 16.76 -7.24
N GLY A 31 3.94 17.00 -6.56
CA GLY A 31 5.26 16.54 -7.00
C GLY A 31 5.33 15.02 -7.18
N ALA A 32 4.71 14.27 -6.27
CA ALA A 32 4.66 12.82 -6.36
C ALA A 32 3.89 12.30 -7.60
N TYR A 33 2.95 13.08 -8.14
CA TYR A 33 2.24 12.76 -9.38
C TYR A 33 2.94 13.26 -10.65
N ALA A 34 4.01 14.05 -10.53
CA ALA A 34 4.63 14.68 -11.69
C ALA A 34 5.25 13.68 -12.68
N ASP A 35 5.71 12.53 -12.17
CA ASP A 35 6.26 11.48 -13.03
C ASP A 35 5.98 10.09 -12.44
N LEU A 36 4.85 9.51 -12.82
CA LEU A 36 4.48 8.14 -12.41
C LEU A 36 5.32 7.06 -13.12
N THR A 37 6.06 7.42 -14.16
CA THR A 37 6.89 6.44 -14.90
C THR A 37 8.16 6.04 -14.14
N VAL A 38 8.55 6.80 -13.13
CA VAL A 38 9.67 6.44 -12.22
C VAL A 38 9.46 5.07 -11.58
N ALA A 39 8.21 4.70 -11.32
CA ALA A 39 7.87 3.40 -10.76
C ALA A 39 8.00 2.22 -11.73
N GLY A 40 8.21 2.50 -13.03
CA GLY A 40 8.26 1.50 -14.09
C GLY A 40 6.95 1.37 -14.87
N GLU A 41 6.88 0.37 -15.73
CA GLU A 41 5.73 0.11 -16.58
C GLU A 41 4.75 -0.87 -15.91
N ILE A 42 3.46 -0.69 -16.20
CA ILE A 42 2.42 -1.65 -15.77
C ILE A 42 2.66 -2.97 -16.48
N THR A 43 2.67 -4.05 -15.71
CA THR A 43 2.84 -5.40 -16.25
C THR A 43 1.67 -5.76 -17.17
N PRO A 44 1.94 -6.23 -18.42
CA PRO A 44 0.91 -6.55 -19.37
C PRO A 44 0.02 -7.73 -18.90
N ASN A 45 -1.20 -7.78 -19.41
CA ASN A 45 -2.19 -8.83 -19.13
C ASN A 45 -2.67 -8.90 -17.67
N ILE A 46 -2.44 -7.89 -16.86
CA ILE A 46 -3.09 -7.71 -15.56
C ILE A 46 -4.32 -6.85 -15.75
N GLU A 47 -5.49 -7.37 -15.37
CA GLU A 47 -6.71 -6.58 -15.28
C GLU A 47 -6.62 -5.63 -14.08
N ILE A 48 -6.74 -4.33 -14.33
CA ILE A 48 -6.76 -3.31 -13.27
C ILE A 48 -8.14 -2.67 -13.28
N SER A 49 -8.79 -2.69 -12.12
CA SER A 49 -10.12 -2.09 -11.97
C SER A 49 -10.27 -1.38 -10.62
N ASN A 50 -11.11 -0.36 -10.62
CA ASN A 50 -11.41 0.41 -9.42
C ASN A 50 -12.81 0.07 -8.88
N ARG A 51 -12.96 0.09 -7.55
CA ARG A 51 -14.26 0.03 -6.87
C ARG A 51 -14.29 1.09 -5.77
N PHE A 52 -15.45 1.70 -5.59
CA PHE A 52 -15.73 2.46 -4.38
C PHE A 52 -16.47 1.56 -3.40
N ILE A 53 -16.00 1.53 -2.18
CA ILE A 53 -16.55 0.72 -1.10
C ILE A 53 -16.97 1.65 0.05
N PRO A 54 -18.06 1.34 0.77
CA PRO A 54 -18.46 2.14 1.92
C PRO A 54 -17.39 2.10 3.02
N GLY A 55 -16.92 3.27 3.44
CA GLY A 55 -16.08 3.45 4.62
C GLY A 55 -16.87 4.05 5.78
N GLU A 56 -16.24 4.22 6.93
CA GLU A 56 -16.92 4.75 8.13
C GLU A 56 -17.16 6.27 8.01
N THR A 57 -16.25 6.99 7.38
CA THR A 57 -16.30 8.46 7.25
C THR A 57 -16.45 8.92 5.81
N ALA A 58 -16.06 8.13 4.84
CA ALA A 58 -16.18 8.41 3.41
C ALA A 58 -16.09 7.10 2.61
N ASP A 59 -16.58 7.12 1.37
CA ASP A 59 -16.34 6.01 0.44
C ASP A 59 -14.84 5.89 0.14
N LEU A 60 -14.33 4.66 0.15
CA LEU A 60 -12.94 4.35 -0.12
C LEU A 60 -12.76 3.80 -1.53
N LEU A 61 -11.76 4.32 -2.24
CA LEU A 61 -11.32 3.71 -3.48
C LEU A 61 -10.45 2.48 -3.15
N VAL A 62 -10.81 1.34 -3.72
CA VAL A 62 -9.92 0.17 -3.79
C VAL A 62 -9.58 -0.12 -5.25
N ARG A 63 -8.32 -0.43 -5.52
CA ARG A 63 -7.84 -0.82 -6.84
C ARG A 63 -7.46 -2.29 -6.83
N ILE A 64 -7.98 -3.03 -7.80
CA ILE A 64 -7.85 -4.47 -7.89
C ILE A 64 -6.94 -4.81 -9.08
N TYR A 65 -5.90 -5.58 -8.83
CA TYR A 65 -5.00 -6.13 -9.83
C TYR A 65 -5.26 -7.63 -9.92
N ARG A 66 -5.73 -8.08 -11.07
CA ARG A 66 -6.11 -9.47 -11.29
C ARG A 66 -5.31 -10.09 -12.44
N PRO A 67 -4.45 -11.07 -12.17
CA PRO A 67 -3.80 -11.84 -13.22
C PRO A 67 -4.81 -12.74 -13.95
N PRO A 68 -4.54 -13.13 -15.21
CA PRO A 68 -5.42 -13.98 -16.00
C PRO A 68 -5.63 -15.35 -15.36
N GLY A 69 -6.68 -16.06 -15.79
CA GLY A 69 -7.02 -17.41 -15.34
C GLY A 69 -8.34 -17.47 -14.59
N GLN A 70 -8.94 -18.68 -14.59
CA GLN A 70 -10.28 -18.93 -14.00
C GLN A 70 -10.23 -19.61 -12.62
N HIS A 71 -9.06 -20.06 -12.17
CA HIS A 71 -8.91 -20.69 -10.87
C HIS A 71 -8.94 -19.67 -9.73
N LEU A 72 -9.30 -20.13 -8.53
CA LEU A 72 -9.21 -19.31 -7.33
C LEU A 72 -7.75 -18.99 -7.02
N LYS A 73 -7.47 -17.72 -6.78
CA LYS A 73 -6.13 -17.21 -6.54
C LYS A 73 -5.89 -16.90 -5.06
N ASN A 74 -4.65 -16.70 -4.68
CA ASN A 74 -4.35 -16.06 -3.40
C ASN A 74 -4.84 -14.62 -3.42
N GLY A 75 -5.17 -14.06 -2.27
CA GLY A 75 -5.51 -12.65 -2.10
C GLY A 75 -4.44 -11.91 -1.32
N LEU A 76 -4.17 -10.67 -1.68
CA LEU A 76 -3.36 -9.75 -0.89
C LEU A 76 -4.09 -8.41 -0.77
N VAL A 77 -4.44 -8.02 0.45
CA VAL A 77 -4.89 -6.64 0.72
C VAL A 77 -3.66 -5.80 0.98
N TYR A 78 -3.44 -4.79 0.16
CA TYR A 78 -2.22 -3.99 0.18
C TYR A 78 -2.48 -2.55 0.59
N TYR A 79 -1.66 -2.04 1.47
CA TYR A 79 -1.67 -0.65 1.94
C TYR A 79 -0.38 0.02 1.51
N HIS A 80 -0.51 1.10 0.74
CA HIS A 80 0.65 1.80 0.17
C HIS A 80 1.40 2.60 1.24
N GLY A 81 2.70 2.82 1.01
CA GLY A 81 3.52 3.71 1.82
C GLY A 81 3.22 5.19 1.61
N GLY A 82 4.14 6.05 2.04
CA GLY A 82 4.03 7.49 1.87
C GLY A 82 3.81 8.26 3.19
N GLY A 83 4.33 7.75 4.31
CA GLY A 83 4.29 8.45 5.60
C GLY A 83 2.89 8.79 6.08
N TRP A 84 1.89 7.96 5.77
CA TRP A 84 0.45 8.18 6.03
C TRP A 84 -0.13 9.46 5.42
N SER A 85 0.67 10.24 4.68
CA SER A 85 0.33 11.58 4.19
C SER A 85 0.43 11.74 2.69
N TYR A 86 1.29 10.97 2.04
CA TYR A 86 1.58 11.04 0.61
C TYR A 86 1.06 9.81 -0.14
N PHE A 87 1.21 9.84 -1.46
CA PHE A 87 0.95 8.76 -2.40
C PHE A 87 -0.53 8.35 -2.50
N SER A 88 -0.78 7.47 -3.43
CA SER A 88 -2.09 6.86 -3.70
C SER A 88 -1.89 5.55 -4.45
N VAL A 89 -2.98 4.84 -4.71
CA VAL A 89 -2.95 3.61 -5.50
C VAL A 89 -2.37 3.80 -6.91
N ASP A 90 -2.45 5.02 -7.49
CA ASP A 90 -1.95 5.31 -8.85
C ASP A 90 -0.43 5.13 -8.95
N MET A 91 0.30 5.39 -7.88
CA MET A 91 1.76 5.30 -7.86
C MET A 91 2.28 3.88 -7.68
N TYR A 92 1.37 2.93 -7.46
CA TYR A 92 1.71 1.54 -7.19
C TYR A 92 1.34 0.60 -8.35
N ASP A 93 0.84 1.14 -9.48
CA ASP A 93 0.37 0.31 -10.59
C ASP A 93 1.46 -0.60 -11.15
N ALA A 94 2.68 -0.08 -11.35
CA ALA A 94 3.80 -0.87 -11.85
C ALA A 94 4.19 -2.00 -10.88
N GLN A 95 4.40 -1.65 -9.61
CA GLN A 95 4.85 -2.60 -8.59
C GLN A 95 3.79 -3.66 -8.29
N LEU A 96 2.52 -3.25 -8.13
CA LEU A 96 1.47 -4.18 -7.75
C LEU A 96 0.99 -5.04 -8.93
N SER A 97 1.03 -4.52 -10.16
CA SER A 97 0.80 -5.37 -11.33
C SER A 97 1.90 -6.43 -11.51
N ALA A 98 3.16 -6.06 -11.27
CA ALA A 98 4.27 -7.01 -11.30
C ALA A 98 4.14 -8.04 -10.16
N LEU A 99 3.82 -7.61 -8.96
CA LEU A 99 3.62 -8.52 -7.81
C LEU A 99 2.45 -9.48 -8.08
N ALA A 100 1.32 -8.98 -8.61
CA ALA A 100 0.18 -9.82 -8.99
C ALA A 100 0.56 -10.90 -10.01
N ALA A 101 1.31 -10.52 -11.05
CA ALA A 101 1.79 -11.44 -12.08
C ALA A 101 2.74 -12.51 -11.51
N LEU A 102 3.75 -12.08 -10.74
CA LEU A 102 4.79 -12.97 -10.21
C LEU A 102 4.25 -13.96 -9.16
N THR A 103 3.23 -13.59 -8.42
CA THR A 103 2.66 -14.43 -7.34
C THR A 103 1.36 -15.11 -7.73
N ASP A 104 0.86 -14.86 -8.93
CA ASP A 104 -0.48 -15.29 -9.39
C ASP A 104 -1.58 -14.98 -8.35
N SER A 105 -1.53 -13.78 -7.78
CA SER A 105 -2.43 -13.34 -6.70
C SER A 105 -3.31 -12.18 -7.15
N VAL A 106 -4.54 -12.15 -6.68
CA VAL A 106 -5.37 -10.94 -6.78
C VAL A 106 -4.95 -9.98 -5.67
N ILE A 107 -4.57 -8.75 -6.05
CA ILE A 107 -4.19 -7.72 -5.08
C ILE A 107 -5.31 -6.68 -5.00
N VAL A 108 -5.74 -6.37 -3.79
CA VAL A 108 -6.70 -5.30 -3.47
C VAL A 108 -5.95 -4.20 -2.76
N SER A 109 -5.60 -3.14 -3.47
CA SER A 109 -4.90 -1.97 -2.92
C SER A 109 -5.91 -0.95 -2.40
N VAL A 110 -5.76 -0.55 -1.14
CA VAL A 110 -6.67 0.38 -0.45
C VAL A 110 -6.11 1.78 -0.49
N ASN A 111 -6.87 2.73 -1.07
CA ASN A 111 -6.54 4.15 -1.02
C ASN A 111 -7.12 4.78 0.25
N TYR A 112 -6.48 4.50 1.38
CA TYR A 112 -6.91 5.00 2.69
C TYR A 112 -6.84 6.54 2.79
N GLN A 113 -7.68 7.13 3.63
CA GLN A 113 -7.68 8.56 3.94
C GLN A 113 -6.38 8.94 4.66
N LYS A 114 -5.82 10.11 4.36
CA LYS A 114 -4.44 10.47 4.73
C LYS A 114 -4.39 11.63 5.70
N SER A 115 -3.34 11.66 6.50
CA SER A 115 -2.95 12.84 7.30
C SER A 115 -2.46 13.97 6.37
N PRO A 116 -2.56 15.23 6.79
CA PRO A 116 -3.07 15.71 8.08
C PRO A 116 -4.59 15.80 8.15
N GLU A 117 -5.33 15.65 7.04
CA GLU A 117 -6.79 15.80 6.97
C GLU A 117 -7.49 14.74 7.84
N HIS A 118 -6.99 13.51 7.78
CA HIS A 118 -7.52 12.35 8.49
C HIS A 118 -6.44 11.69 9.33
N LYS A 119 -6.41 12.03 10.61
CA LYS A 119 -5.42 11.49 11.57
C LYS A 119 -5.84 10.12 12.08
N PHE A 120 -4.90 9.44 12.74
CA PHE A 120 -5.20 8.21 13.47
C PHE A 120 -6.49 8.39 14.34
N PRO A 121 -7.41 7.42 14.34
CA PRO A 121 -7.29 6.08 13.77
C PRO A 121 -7.82 5.94 12.33
N ILE A 122 -8.31 7.00 11.66
CA ILE A 122 -9.05 6.92 10.39
C ILE A 122 -8.31 6.11 9.31
N PRO A 123 -7.01 6.34 9.00
CA PRO A 123 -6.30 5.53 8.00
C PRO A 123 -6.28 4.04 8.36
N HIS A 124 -6.19 3.71 9.66
CA HIS A 124 -6.20 2.35 10.16
C HIS A 124 -7.58 1.69 10.03
N ASP A 125 -8.66 2.43 10.31
CA ASP A 125 -10.04 1.97 10.17
C ASP A 125 -10.39 1.71 8.70
N ASP A 126 -9.93 2.58 7.80
CA ASP A 126 -10.06 2.41 6.36
C ASP A 126 -9.36 1.12 5.87
N CYS A 127 -8.13 0.88 6.33
CA CYS A 127 -7.38 -0.32 6.01
C CYS A 127 -8.11 -1.59 6.49
N PHE A 128 -8.65 -1.55 7.70
CA PHE A 128 -9.44 -2.65 8.25
C PHE A 128 -10.76 -2.84 7.47
N THR A 129 -11.38 -1.76 7.03
CA THR A 129 -12.57 -1.79 6.17
C THR A 129 -12.27 -2.43 4.81
N GLY A 130 -11.13 -2.10 4.19
CA GLY A 130 -10.66 -2.75 2.96
C GLY A 130 -10.45 -4.26 3.14
N LEU A 131 -9.91 -4.68 4.29
CA LEU A 131 -9.78 -6.11 4.63
C LEU A 131 -11.16 -6.78 4.75
N LYS A 132 -12.07 -6.20 5.53
CA LYS A 132 -13.46 -6.70 5.69
C LYS A 132 -14.14 -6.87 4.34
N TRP A 133 -14.04 -5.84 3.49
CA TRP A 133 -14.65 -5.86 2.16
C TRP A 133 -14.05 -6.97 1.28
N THR A 134 -12.73 -7.15 1.31
CA THR A 134 -12.06 -8.19 0.52
C THR A 134 -12.52 -9.59 0.91
N PHE A 135 -12.63 -9.90 2.21
CA PHE A 135 -13.16 -11.18 2.67
C PHE A 135 -14.62 -11.38 2.24
N ALA A 136 -15.47 -10.37 2.41
CA ALA A 136 -16.88 -10.42 2.03
C ALA A 136 -17.11 -10.62 0.52
N ASN A 137 -16.15 -10.19 -0.30
CA ASN A 137 -16.23 -10.26 -1.77
C ASN A 137 -15.26 -11.27 -2.40
N SER A 138 -14.59 -12.10 -1.60
CA SER A 138 -13.53 -13.01 -2.06
C SER A 138 -13.96 -13.87 -3.24
N GLN A 139 -15.16 -14.46 -3.20
CA GLN A 139 -15.70 -15.30 -4.27
C GLN A 139 -15.85 -14.52 -5.59
N SER A 140 -16.42 -13.32 -5.55
CA SER A 140 -16.60 -12.48 -6.75
C SER A 140 -15.29 -11.94 -7.31
N LEU A 141 -14.28 -11.78 -6.44
CA LEU A 141 -12.92 -11.43 -6.80
C LEU A 141 -12.11 -12.63 -7.31
N GLY A 142 -12.64 -13.85 -7.23
CA GLY A 142 -11.91 -15.07 -7.56
C GLY A 142 -10.77 -15.37 -6.62
N ILE A 143 -10.92 -15.03 -5.34
CA ILE A 143 -9.94 -15.26 -4.28
C ILE A 143 -10.40 -16.43 -3.40
N ASP A 144 -9.48 -17.32 -3.06
CA ASP A 144 -9.67 -18.30 -2.01
C ASP A 144 -9.61 -17.59 -0.63
N ASP A 145 -10.70 -17.57 0.10
CA ASP A 145 -10.82 -16.89 1.40
C ASP A 145 -9.88 -17.45 2.49
N LYS A 146 -9.37 -18.67 2.28
CA LYS A 146 -8.37 -19.28 3.16
C LYS A 146 -6.93 -18.83 2.85
N ARG A 147 -6.73 -18.08 1.78
CA ARG A 147 -5.43 -17.66 1.28
C ARG A 147 -5.34 -16.14 1.09
N ILE A 148 -6.02 -15.39 1.94
CA ILE A 148 -5.95 -13.93 1.97
C ILE A 148 -4.90 -13.50 2.98
N GLY A 149 -3.92 -12.76 2.50
CA GLY A 149 -2.93 -12.06 3.32
C GLY A 149 -3.13 -10.56 3.31
N ILE A 150 -2.36 -9.87 4.13
CA ILE A 150 -2.26 -8.42 4.16
C ILE A 150 -0.81 -7.99 3.99
N GLY A 151 -0.59 -6.81 3.44
CA GLY A 151 0.77 -6.30 3.27
C GLY A 151 0.82 -4.83 2.99
N GLY A 152 2.03 -4.30 2.97
CA GLY A 152 2.33 -2.91 2.67
C GLY A 152 3.79 -2.58 2.87
N ASP A 153 4.18 -1.43 2.36
CA ASP A 153 5.52 -0.88 2.49
C ASP A 153 5.54 0.32 3.42
N SER A 154 6.62 0.53 4.17
CA SER A 154 6.84 1.71 5.01
C SER A 154 5.65 1.97 5.97
N ALA A 155 4.98 3.12 5.84
CA ALA A 155 3.75 3.45 6.57
C ALA A 155 2.62 2.44 6.28
N GLY A 156 2.51 1.93 5.04
CA GLY A 156 1.57 0.86 4.69
C GLY A 156 1.89 -0.46 5.38
N GLY A 157 3.17 -0.77 5.55
CA GLY A 157 3.62 -1.90 6.36
C GLY A 157 3.26 -1.77 7.84
N ASN A 158 3.33 -0.54 8.39
CA ASN A 158 2.81 -0.24 9.73
C ASN A 158 1.29 -0.47 9.81
N LEU A 159 0.52 0.04 8.84
CA LEU A 159 -0.92 -0.17 8.78
C LEU A 159 -1.27 -1.66 8.69
N ALA A 160 -0.52 -2.43 7.87
CA ALA A 160 -0.72 -3.88 7.77
C ALA A 160 -0.48 -4.59 9.12
N ALA A 161 0.61 -4.26 9.80
CA ALA A 161 0.90 -4.81 11.12
C ALA A 161 -0.19 -4.46 12.14
N GLY A 162 -0.65 -3.19 12.15
CA GLY A 162 -1.73 -2.73 13.03
C GLY A 162 -3.06 -3.43 12.76
N VAL A 163 -3.42 -3.58 11.47
CA VAL A 163 -4.62 -4.34 11.05
C VAL A 163 -4.54 -5.81 11.48
N ALA A 164 -3.35 -6.43 11.35
CA ALA A 164 -3.15 -7.81 11.81
C ALA A 164 -3.36 -7.96 13.33
N LEU A 165 -2.81 -7.02 14.12
CA LEU A 165 -2.97 -6.99 15.57
C LEU A 165 -4.46 -6.84 15.96
N ARG A 166 -5.15 -5.87 15.33
CA ARG A 166 -6.59 -5.68 15.55
C ARG A 166 -7.39 -6.94 15.21
N ASN A 167 -7.13 -7.51 14.03
CA ASN A 167 -7.82 -8.75 13.62
C ASN A 167 -7.55 -9.93 14.55
N ARG A 168 -6.32 -10.06 15.08
CA ARG A 168 -5.97 -11.07 16.09
C ARG A 168 -6.81 -10.91 17.36
N ASP A 169 -6.94 -9.68 17.84
CA ASP A 169 -7.62 -9.38 19.09
C ASP A 169 -9.14 -9.53 18.94
N GLU A 170 -9.70 -9.11 17.80
CA GLU A 170 -11.13 -9.25 17.47
C GLU A 170 -11.48 -10.66 16.94
N LYS A 171 -10.51 -11.46 16.47
CA LYS A 171 -10.67 -12.85 15.98
C LYS A 171 -11.69 -12.99 14.84
N ILE A 172 -11.65 -12.06 13.85
CA ILE A 172 -12.69 -11.99 12.82
C ILE A 172 -12.32 -12.81 11.58
N PHE A 173 -11.10 -12.63 11.05
CA PHE A 173 -10.71 -13.21 9.76
C PHE A 173 -9.48 -14.11 9.87
N PRO A 174 -9.42 -15.20 9.07
CA PRO A 174 -8.25 -16.08 9.00
C PRO A 174 -7.19 -15.49 8.06
N ILE A 175 -6.47 -14.43 8.49
CA ILE A 175 -5.37 -13.86 7.72
C ILE A 175 -4.28 -14.93 7.58
N ALA A 176 -3.97 -15.31 6.32
CA ALA A 176 -3.06 -16.42 6.02
C ALA A 176 -1.58 -16.02 6.12
N TYR A 177 -1.23 -14.76 5.79
CA TYR A 177 0.15 -14.28 5.81
C TYR A 177 0.22 -12.75 5.90
N GLN A 178 1.41 -12.25 6.23
CA GLN A 178 1.74 -10.82 6.19
C GLN A 178 2.95 -10.60 5.29
N LEU A 179 2.89 -9.60 4.42
CA LEU A 179 4.00 -9.09 3.62
C LEU A 179 4.36 -7.69 4.11
N LEU A 180 5.39 -7.58 4.94
CA LEU A 180 5.83 -6.31 5.54
C LEU A 180 7.14 -5.87 4.87
N ILE A 181 7.07 -4.83 4.04
CA ILE A 181 8.21 -4.30 3.29
C ILE A 181 8.73 -3.07 4.06
N TYR A 182 9.94 -3.14 4.61
CA TYR A 182 10.56 -2.11 5.48
C TYR A 182 9.54 -1.36 6.34
N PRO A 183 8.73 -2.08 7.16
CA PRO A 183 7.59 -1.48 7.86
C PRO A 183 8.07 -0.50 8.94
N CYS A 184 7.35 0.62 9.07
CA CYS A 184 7.60 1.58 10.16
C CYS A 184 6.95 1.07 11.46
N VAL A 185 7.60 0.15 12.17
CA VAL A 185 7.06 -0.51 13.39
C VAL A 185 7.85 -0.20 14.67
N GLY A 186 8.91 0.58 14.54
CA GLY A 186 9.73 1.04 15.67
C GLY A 186 9.49 2.52 15.96
N VAL A 187 9.79 2.92 17.20
CA VAL A 187 9.75 4.32 17.67
C VAL A 187 11.08 4.75 18.28
N ASP A 188 12.13 3.94 18.10
CA ASP A 188 13.49 4.28 18.53
C ASP A 188 14.20 5.02 17.39
N PHE A 189 14.36 6.33 17.56
CA PHE A 189 15.02 7.23 16.63
C PHE A 189 16.47 7.55 17.04
N GLU A 190 16.98 6.91 18.11
CA GLU A 190 18.33 7.13 18.64
C GLU A 190 19.34 6.09 18.12
N THR A 191 18.98 5.35 17.07
CA THR A 191 19.89 4.37 16.46
C THR A 191 20.98 5.05 15.62
N ASP A 192 22.14 4.39 15.47
CA ASP A 192 23.27 4.90 14.67
C ASP A 192 22.90 5.23 13.21
N SER A 193 21.82 4.65 12.70
CA SER A 193 21.34 4.92 11.34
C SER A 193 20.51 6.20 11.21
N TYR A 194 20.05 6.77 12.35
CA TYR A 194 19.36 8.06 12.41
C TYR A 194 20.33 9.23 12.75
N ASN A 195 21.48 8.92 13.31
CA ASN A 195 22.57 9.84 13.66
C ASN A 195 23.70 9.73 12.64
#